data_b3efc7fb44f428dc4669ed7e49b301cc
#
_entry.id   b3efc7fb44f428dc4669ed7e49b301cc
#
_cell.length_a   1.000
_cell.length_b   1.000
_cell.length_c   1.000
_cell.angle_alpha   90.00
_cell.angle_beta   90.00
_cell.angle_gamma   90.00
#
_symmetry.space_group_name_H-M   'P 1'
#
loop_
_entity.id
_entity.type
_entity.pdbx_description
1 polymer ?
#
loop_
_entity_poly.entity_id
_entity_poly.type
_entity_poly.pdbx_seq_one_letter_code
_entity_poly.pdbx_strand_id
1 'polypeptide(L)'
;MYSEHVALGAAMTPFAGWSMPLRYTSDLAEHHAVRTTAGLFDLSHMGEIRVAGPRAGAALDGALVGNLSALGVGRARYSMICDEDGGVLDDLVVYRPQPDEYLVVANASNVAVVLGELQRRCTGPDVAVTDESEQTALIAVQGPAAEGILASLVPDPAERDAVTAVRYYASTRATIGPDAVPAMVARTGYTGEDGFELFVAADDAPALWRVLLAAGASAGLVPAGLACRDSLRLEAGMPLYGNELDRTTTPYDAGLGRVVKLDKVDASGAPLPFVGRSALEKRAASEKRAASEKGAASEKGAARAEPSHRLLVGLQGLSRRAARHGYPVLDASGAQVGTVTSGAPSPTLGYPIAMAYVDAALAEPGTELAVDVRARPEPVRVVSLPFYRRS
;
A
#
# COMPACT_ATOMS: atom_id res chain seq x y z
N MET A 1 3.10 2.40 -22.89
CA MET A 1 2.51 3.51 -22.11
C MET A 1 3.26 4.85 -22.24
N TYR A 2 4.58 4.90 -22.28
CA TYR A 2 5.37 6.15 -22.31
C TYR A 2 4.89 7.20 -23.34
N SER A 3 4.63 6.79 -24.59
CA SER A 3 4.11 7.68 -25.65
C SER A 3 2.75 8.30 -25.33
N GLU A 4 1.88 7.56 -24.64
CA GLU A 4 0.56 8.06 -24.22
C GLU A 4 0.70 9.18 -23.18
N HIS A 5 1.62 9.03 -22.24
CA HIS A 5 1.89 10.05 -21.21
C HIS A 5 2.47 11.33 -21.83
N VAL A 6 3.45 11.17 -22.71
CA VAL A 6 4.07 12.31 -23.42
C VAL A 6 3.04 13.04 -24.29
N ALA A 7 2.17 12.32 -25.01
CA ALA A 7 1.12 12.91 -25.83
C ALA A 7 0.10 13.72 -24.99
N LEU A 8 -0.12 13.33 -23.73
CA LEU A 8 -0.96 14.06 -22.76
C LEU A 8 -0.22 15.21 -22.05
N GLY A 9 1.05 15.47 -22.38
CA GLY A 9 1.85 16.54 -21.79
C GLY A 9 2.38 16.26 -20.39
N ALA A 10 2.52 14.98 -20.02
CA ALA A 10 3.02 14.60 -18.70
C ALA A 10 4.45 15.09 -18.46
N ALA A 11 4.69 15.62 -17.26
CA ALA A 11 6.05 15.80 -16.75
C ALA A 11 6.57 14.43 -16.28
N MET A 12 7.52 13.87 -17.02
CA MET A 12 8.07 12.54 -16.74
C MET A 12 9.18 12.61 -15.70
N THR A 13 9.32 11.55 -14.91
CA THR A 13 10.37 11.41 -13.89
C THR A 13 10.91 9.98 -13.86
N PRO A 14 12.22 9.78 -13.61
CA PRO A 14 12.74 8.47 -13.29
C PRO A 14 12.16 7.96 -11.95
N PHE A 15 11.69 6.72 -11.94
CA PHE A 15 11.16 6.07 -10.74
C PHE A 15 11.43 4.56 -10.80
N ALA A 16 12.26 4.03 -9.91
CA ALA A 16 12.62 2.61 -9.82
C ALA A 16 13.05 1.99 -11.18
N GLY A 17 13.80 2.73 -11.99
CA GLY A 17 14.25 2.28 -13.32
C GLY A 17 13.26 2.55 -14.46
N TRP A 18 12.04 2.99 -14.15
CA TRP A 18 11.02 3.36 -15.12
C TRP A 18 10.98 4.87 -15.38
N SER A 19 10.47 5.28 -16.54
CA SER A 19 10.10 6.67 -16.81
C SER A 19 8.60 6.83 -16.60
N MET A 20 8.22 7.44 -15.47
CA MET A 20 6.84 7.53 -15.01
C MET A 20 6.30 8.95 -15.07
N PRO A 21 4.99 9.15 -15.26
CA PRO A 21 4.37 10.47 -15.19
C PRO A 21 4.36 10.97 -13.74
N LEU A 22 5.07 12.07 -13.47
CA LEU A 22 5.02 12.74 -12.17
C LEU A 22 3.68 13.47 -11.99
N ARG A 23 3.24 14.17 -13.05
CA ARG A 23 1.95 14.87 -13.15
C ARG A 23 1.66 15.23 -14.61
N TYR A 24 0.39 15.51 -14.92
CA TYR A 24 -0.06 15.96 -16.26
C TYR A 24 -0.42 17.44 -16.25
N THR A 25 -1.13 17.90 -15.24
CA THR A 25 -1.49 19.30 -15.04
C THR A 25 -0.86 19.84 -13.78
N SER A 26 -1.49 19.61 -12.64
CA SER A 26 -0.94 19.87 -11.33
C SER A 26 -1.35 18.78 -10.34
N ASP A 27 -0.43 18.43 -9.45
CA ASP A 27 -0.64 17.49 -8.36
C ASP A 27 -1.91 17.81 -7.54
N LEU A 28 -2.18 19.10 -7.32
CA LEU A 28 -3.37 19.56 -6.59
C LEU A 28 -4.67 19.29 -7.38
N ALA A 29 -4.71 19.61 -8.69
CA ALA A 29 -5.90 19.40 -9.51
C ALA A 29 -6.19 17.90 -9.69
N GLU A 30 -5.16 17.10 -9.94
CA GLU A 30 -5.26 15.65 -10.05
C GLU A 30 -5.74 15.02 -8.73
N HIS A 31 -5.19 15.45 -7.59
CA HIS A 31 -5.63 15.02 -6.27
C HIS A 31 -7.12 15.31 -6.04
N HIS A 32 -7.56 16.55 -6.33
CA HIS A 32 -8.97 16.91 -6.18
C HIS A 32 -9.88 16.12 -7.10
N ALA A 33 -9.46 15.84 -8.34
CA ALA A 33 -10.23 15.00 -9.25
C ALA A 33 -10.43 13.59 -8.69
N VAL A 34 -9.40 12.97 -8.13
CA VAL A 34 -9.52 11.64 -7.48
C VAL A 34 -10.48 11.69 -6.29
N ARG A 35 -10.51 12.77 -5.50
CA ARG A 35 -11.41 12.92 -4.35
C ARG A 35 -12.86 13.20 -4.76
N THR A 36 -13.10 13.85 -5.89
CA THR A 36 -14.43 14.36 -6.26
C THR A 36 -15.06 13.67 -7.46
N THR A 37 -14.24 13.14 -8.37
CA THR A 37 -14.64 12.49 -9.61
C THR A 37 -13.87 11.19 -9.81
N ALA A 38 -12.80 11.19 -10.61
CA ALA A 38 -11.89 10.06 -10.75
C ALA A 38 -10.52 10.46 -11.32
N GLY A 39 -9.49 9.67 -10.98
CA GLY A 39 -8.17 9.71 -11.60
C GLY A 39 -7.79 8.38 -12.25
N LEU A 40 -7.07 8.45 -13.36
CA LEU A 40 -6.52 7.32 -14.09
C LEU A 40 -5.01 7.28 -13.88
N PHE A 41 -4.50 6.18 -13.34
CA PHE A 41 -3.09 5.99 -13.03
C PHE A 41 -2.51 4.85 -13.87
N ASP A 42 -1.31 5.06 -14.40
CA ASP A 42 -0.44 3.99 -14.87
C ASP A 42 0.40 3.48 -13.69
N LEU A 43 0.25 2.21 -13.36
CA LEU A 43 0.97 1.52 -12.30
C LEU A 43 1.81 0.36 -12.83
N SER A 44 2.05 0.31 -14.15
CA SER A 44 2.79 -0.78 -14.82
C SER A 44 4.25 -0.89 -14.41
N HIS A 45 4.72 -0.03 -13.51
CA HIS A 45 6.03 -0.13 -12.87
C HIS A 45 6.05 -1.09 -11.67
N MET A 46 4.88 -1.50 -11.18
CA MET A 46 4.78 -2.52 -10.14
C MET A 46 5.26 -3.88 -10.67
N GLY A 47 5.63 -4.79 -9.78
CA GLY A 47 6.02 -6.13 -10.16
C GLY A 47 4.85 -7.10 -10.03
N GLU A 48 4.62 -7.91 -11.06
CA GLU A 48 3.62 -8.97 -11.10
C GLU A 48 4.30 -10.34 -11.10
N ILE A 49 4.29 -11.01 -9.94
CA ILE A 49 4.93 -12.32 -9.76
C ILE A 49 3.85 -13.37 -9.57
N ARG A 50 3.76 -14.30 -10.52
CA ARG A 50 2.83 -15.44 -10.42
C ARG A 50 3.46 -16.57 -9.63
N VAL A 51 2.70 -17.10 -8.65
CA VAL A 51 3.02 -18.31 -7.90
C VAL A 51 1.90 -19.32 -8.16
N ALA A 52 2.22 -20.41 -8.85
CA ALA A 52 1.22 -21.38 -9.33
C ALA A 52 1.61 -22.82 -8.99
N GLY A 53 0.58 -23.65 -8.84
CA GLY A 53 0.69 -25.08 -8.57
C GLY A 53 -0.07 -25.51 -7.34
N PRO A 54 -0.32 -26.83 -7.18
CA PRO A 54 -1.17 -27.37 -6.10
C PRO A 54 -0.70 -27.00 -4.70
N ARG A 55 0.58 -26.66 -4.53
CA ARG A 55 1.16 -26.28 -3.25
C ARG A 55 1.46 -24.77 -3.12
N ALA A 56 1.06 -23.95 -4.11
CA ALA A 56 1.38 -22.52 -4.13
C ALA A 56 0.92 -21.79 -2.85
N GLY A 57 -0.31 -22.04 -2.39
CA GLY A 57 -0.83 -21.43 -1.17
C GLY A 57 -0.02 -21.78 0.09
N ALA A 58 0.34 -23.06 0.25
CA ALA A 58 1.14 -23.53 1.37
C ALA A 58 2.58 -22.97 1.32
N ALA A 59 3.17 -22.88 0.12
CA ALA A 59 4.47 -22.28 -0.07
C ALA A 59 4.48 -20.78 0.30
N LEU A 60 3.45 -20.04 -0.13
CA LEU A 60 3.28 -18.64 0.24
C LEU A 60 3.05 -18.46 1.75
N ASP A 61 2.40 -19.40 2.43
CA ASP A 61 2.25 -19.35 3.90
C ASP A 61 3.59 -19.47 4.62
N GLY A 62 4.54 -20.23 4.08
CA GLY A 62 5.91 -20.30 4.57
C GLY A 62 6.79 -19.12 4.18
N ALA A 63 6.47 -18.47 3.07
CA ALA A 63 7.25 -17.36 2.53
C ALA A 63 6.86 -15.98 3.10
N LEU A 64 5.58 -15.77 3.41
CA LEU A 64 4.99 -14.48 3.77
C LEU A 64 4.39 -14.51 5.19
N VAL A 65 4.23 -13.35 5.79
CA VAL A 65 3.64 -13.23 7.15
C VAL A 65 2.13 -13.52 7.19
N GLY A 66 1.42 -13.39 6.07
CA GLY A 66 -0.01 -13.65 5.93
C GLY A 66 -0.33 -15.15 5.87
N ASN A 67 -1.63 -15.50 5.97
CA ASN A 67 -2.14 -16.85 5.72
C ASN A 67 -2.82 -16.85 4.35
N LEU A 68 -2.08 -17.26 3.30
CA LEU A 68 -2.49 -17.14 1.89
C LEU A 68 -3.26 -18.37 1.41
N SER A 69 -2.98 -19.56 1.95
CA SER A 69 -3.74 -20.76 1.62
C SER A 69 -5.23 -20.65 2.02
N ALA A 70 -5.52 -19.89 3.09
CA ALA A 70 -6.87 -19.59 3.54
C ALA A 70 -7.55 -18.45 2.74
N LEU A 71 -6.87 -17.86 1.76
CA LEU A 71 -7.47 -16.83 0.90
C LEU A 71 -8.45 -17.50 -0.08
N GLY A 72 -9.70 -17.05 -0.11
CA GLY A 72 -10.69 -17.54 -1.08
C GLY A 72 -10.34 -17.16 -2.51
N VAL A 73 -10.76 -17.99 -3.48
CA VAL A 73 -10.64 -17.64 -4.91
C VAL A 73 -11.39 -16.35 -5.20
N GLY A 74 -10.84 -15.49 -6.05
CA GLY A 74 -11.34 -14.15 -6.32
C GLY A 74 -11.09 -13.13 -5.21
N ARG A 75 -10.33 -13.48 -4.15
CA ARG A 75 -9.99 -12.57 -3.06
C ARG A 75 -8.55 -12.07 -3.15
N ALA A 76 -8.31 -10.93 -2.52
CA ALA A 76 -6.98 -10.36 -2.33
C ALA A 76 -6.66 -10.21 -0.84
N ARG A 77 -5.36 -10.12 -0.53
CA ARG A 77 -4.86 -9.86 0.83
C ARG A 77 -3.59 -9.05 0.80
N TYR A 78 -3.54 -8.00 1.60
CA TYR A 78 -2.29 -7.32 1.91
C TYR A 78 -1.44 -8.20 2.83
N SER A 79 -0.19 -8.35 2.50
CA SER A 79 0.79 -9.15 3.25
C SER A 79 2.16 -8.48 3.20
N MET A 80 3.14 -9.07 3.86
CA MET A 80 4.53 -8.63 3.81
C MET A 80 5.44 -9.84 3.66
N ILE A 81 6.57 -9.61 3.00
CA ILE A 81 7.72 -10.50 3.01
C ILE A 81 8.75 -9.90 3.96
N CYS A 82 9.17 -10.67 4.97
CA CYS A 82 10.15 -10.23 5.97
C CYS A 82 11.41 -11.08 5.88
N ASP A 83 12.52 -10.56 6.42
CA ASP A 83 13.72 -11.36 6.66
C ASP A 83 13.63 -12.17 7.97
N GLU A 84 14.70 -12.86 8.34
CA GLU A 84 14.76 -13.72 9.51
C GLU A 84 14.66 -12.95 10.84
N ASP A 85 15.07 -11.68 10.83
CA ASP A 85 15.00 -10.77 11.99
C ASP A 85 13.65 -10.04 12.07
N GLY A 86 12.74 -10.28 11.12
CA GLY A 86 11.41 -9.69 11.07
C GLY A 86 11.35 -8.33 10.39
N GLY A 87 12.46 -7.84 9.82
CA GLY A 87 12.53 -6.62 9.02
C GLY A 87 11.76 -6.78 7.71
N VAL A 88 11.06 -5.73 7.27
CA VAL A 88 10.24 -5.78 6.07
C VAL A 88 11.12 -5.67 4.82
N LEU A 89 11.10 -6.70 3.97
CA LEU A 89 11.74 -6.69 2.66
C LEU A 89 10.86 -6.01 1.61
N ASP A 90 9.55 -6.21 1.71
CA ASP A 90 8.54 -5.52 0.91
C ASP A 90 7.15 -5.73 1.50
N ASP A 91 6.21 -4.83 1.16
CA ASP A 91 4.79 -4.99 1.38
C ASP A 91 4.07 -5.29 0.05
N LEU A 92 3.12 -6.22 0.10
CA LEU A 92 2.60 -6.91 -1.07
C LEU A 92 1.08 -6.97 -1.05
N VAL A 93 0.47 -6.93 -2.24
CA VAL A 93 -0.91 -7.39 -2.40
C VAL A 93 -0.90 -8.74 -3.11
N VAL A 94 -1.51 -9.74 -2.50
CA VAL A 94 -1.59 -11.11 -3.05
C VAL A 94 -3.03 -11.38 -3.45
N TYR A 95 -3.26 -11.66 -4.73
CA TYR A 95 -4.53 -12.09 -5.29
C TYR A 95 -4.55 -13.59 -5.47
N ARG A 96 -5.73 -14.22 -5.36
CA ARG A 96 -5.95 -15.63 -5.72
C ARG A 96 -6.99 -15.72 -6.83
N PRO A 97 -6.60 -15.53 -8.10
CA PRO A 97 -7.55 -15.54 -9.22
C PRO A 97 -8.09 -16.94 -9.54
N GLN A 98 -7.36 -18.00 -9.23
CA GLN A 98 -7.71 -19.40 -9.45
C GLN A 98 -7.34 -20.26 -8.23
N PRO A 99 -7.84 -21.49 -8.10
CA PRO A 99 -7.59 -22.35 -6.93
C PRO A 99 -6.09 -22.54 -6.61
N ASP A 100 -5.28 -22.76 -7.62
CA ASP A 100 -3.85 -23.06 -7.49
C ASP A 100 -2.96 -21.96 -8.11
N GLU A 101 -3.47 -20.73 -8.15
CA GLU A 101 -2.79 -19.60 -8.77
C GLU A 101 -2.89 -18.36 -7.88
N TYR A 102 -1.74 -17.73 -7.64
CA TYR A 102 -1.62 -16.49 -6.90
C TYR A 102 -0.82 -15.48 -7.72
N LEU A 103 -1.28 -14.23 -7.72
CA LEU A 103 -0.56 -13.09 -8.26
C LEU A 103 -0.07 -12.24 -7.08
N VAL A 104 1.23 -12.11 -6.94
CA VAL A 104 1.89 -11.28 -5.92
C VAL A 104 2.31 -9.99 -6.59
N VAL A 105 1.75 -8.87 -6.12
CA VAL A 105 2.11 -7.53 -6.61
C VAL A 105 3.09 -6.90 -5.64
N ALA A 106 4.29 -6.59 -6.16
CA ALA A 106 5.43 -6.06 -5.41
C ALA A 106 5.71 -4.60 -5.76
N ASN A 107 6.34 -3.86 -4.84
CA ASN A 107 6.80 -2.51 -5.13
C ASN A 107 7.91 -2.51 -6.20
N ALA A 108 7.86 -1.54 -7.11
CA ALA A 108 8.76 -1.45 -8.28
C ALA A 108 10.25 -1.59 -7.94
N SER A 109 10.71 -0.94 -6.87
CA SER A 109 12.11 -0.99 -6.44
C SER A 109 12.54 -2.35 -5.88
N ASN A 110 11.59 -3.21 -5.51
CA ASN A 110 11.83 -4.46 -4.79
C ASN A 110 11.50 -5.71 -5.61
N VAL A 111 11.06 -5.58 -6.86
CA VAL A 111 10.65 -6.73 -7.71
C VAL A 111 11.72 -7.83 -7.71
N ALA A 112 12.97 -7.47 -7.96
CA ALA A 112 14.07 -8.44 -8.00
C ALA A 112 14.33 -9.13 -6.64
N VAL A 113 14.18 -8.39 -5.53
CA VAL A 113 14.32 -8.92 -4.17
C VAL A 113 13.18 -9.89 -3.87
N VAL A 114 11.94 -9.47 -4.13
CA VAL A 114 10.74 -10.30 -3.87
C VAL A 114 10.75 -11.56 -4.73
N LEU A 115 11.06 -11.43 -6.04
CA LEU A 115 11.19 -12.57 -6.94
C LEU A 115 12.23 -13.58 -6.45
N GLY A 116 13.45 -13.11 -6.13
CA GLY A 116 14.52 -13.97 -5.65
C GLY A 116 14.17 -14.67 -4.33
N GLU A 117 13.53 -13.96 -3.42
CA GLU A 117 13.08 -14.53 -2.15
C GLU A 117 11.93 -15.52 -2.33
N LEU A 118 10.96 -15.24 -3.20
CA LEU A 118 9.89 -16.19 -3.51
C LEU A 118 10.43 -17.45 -4.19
N GLN A 119 11.35 -17.33 -5.15
CA GLN A 119 12.01 -18.48 -5.78
C GLN A 119 12.80 -19.32 -4.79
N ARG A 120 13.45 -18.69 -3.81
CA ARG A 120 14.22 -19.38 -2.76
C ARG A 120 13.32 -20.07 -1.73
N ARG A 121 12.16 -19.46 -1.39
CA ARG A 121 11.26 -19.94 -0.32
C ARG A 121 10.17 -20.87 -0.84
N CYS A 122 9.65 -20.63 -2.03
CA CYS A 122 8.59 -21.41 -2.66
C CYS A 122 9.21 -22.51 -3.55
N THR A 123 9.78 -23.53 -2.93
CA THR A 123 10.49 -24.62 -3.62
C THR A 123 9.64 -25.88 -3.73
N GLY A 124 9.97 -26.73 -4.72
CA GLY A 124 9.36 -28.05 -4.93
C GLY A 124 8.74 -28.21 -6.31
N PRO A 125 8.47 -29.45 -6.74
CA PRO A 125 7.98 -29.74 -8.09
C PRO A 125 6.54 -29.23 -8.35
N ASP A 126 5.78 -28.98 -7.27
CA ASP A 126 4.38 -28.59 -7.33
C ASP A 126 4.16 -27.08 -7.17
N VAL A 127 5.22 -26.27 -7.29
CA VAL A 127 5.16 -24.81 -7.21
C VAL A 127 6.06 -24.20 -8.28
N ALA A 128 5.53 -23.28 -9.07
CA ALA A 128 6.26 -22.46 -10.03
C ALA A 128 6.16 -20.99 -9.64
N VAL A 129 7.27 -20.27 -9.69
CA VAL A 129 7.36 -18.81 -9.46
C VAL A 129 7.85 -18.17 -10.74
N THR A 130 7.03 -17.32 -11.35
CA THR A 130 7.29 -16.68 -12.65
C THR A 130 7.12 -15.18 -12.54
N ASP A 131 8.08 -14.43 -13.06
CA ASP A 131 7.95 -12.98 -13.23
C ASP A 131 7.14 -12.68 -14.50
N GLU A 132 6.02 -11.99 -14.34
CA GLU A 132 5.13 -11.57 -15.44
C GLU A 132 5.08 -10.03 -15.59
N SER A 133 5.99 -9.31 -14.92
CA SER A 133 5.97 -7.85 -14.87
C SER A 133 6.12 -7.18 -16.23
N GLU A 134 6.93 -7.75 -17.14
CA GLU A 134 7.09 -7.18 -18.49
C GLU A 134 5.90 -7.47 -19.42
N GLN A 135 5.13 -8.53 -19.13
CA GLN A 135 4.00 -8.98 -19.93
C GLN A 135 2.68 -8.37 -19.45
N THR A 136 2.66 -7.80 -18.24
CA THR A 136 1.46 -7.27 -17.59
C THR A 136 1.57 -5.75 -17.45
N ALA A 137 0.49 -5.07 -17.75
CA ALA A 137 0.30 -3.66 -17.40
C ALA A 137 -0.77 -3.54 -16.33
N LEU A 138 -0.57 -2.60 -15.41
CA LEU A 138 -1.50 -2.29 -14.34
C LEU A 138 -2.01 -0.86 -14.49
N ILE A 139 -3.31 -0.71 -14.76
CA ILE A 139 -3.98 0.59 -14.88
C ILE A 139 -5.01 0.71 -13.74
N ALA A 140 -5.03 1.85 -13.05
CA ALA A 140 -5.99 2.06 -11.97
C ALA A 140 -6.93 3.24 -12.25
N VAL A 141 -8.23 3.02 -12.04
CA VAL A 141 -9.29 4.06 -12.04
C VAL A 141 -9.74 4.25 -10.59
N GLN A 142 -9.50 5.41 -10.01
CA GLN A 142 -9.71 5.67 -8.59
C GLN A 142 -10.55 6.93 -8.37
N GLY A 143 -11.54 6.85 -7.49
CA GLY A 143 -12.41 7.97 -7.14
C GLY A 143 -13.90 7.59 -7.16
N PRO A 144 -14.80 8.47 -6.70
CA PRO A 144 -16.24 8.21 -6.59
C PRO A 144 -16.93 7.79 -7.90
N ALA A 145 -16.43 8.27 -9.05
CA ALA A 145 -16.99 7.93 -10.36
C ALA A 145 -16.40 6.65 -10.99
N ALA A 146 -15.39 6.02 -10.35
CA ALA A 146 -14.65 4.92 -10.95
C ALA A 146 -15.54 3.73 -11.34
N GLU A 147 -16.48 3.33 -10.48
CA GLU A 147 -17.39 2.22 -10.75
C GLU A 147 -18.26 2.46 -11.98
N GLY A 148 -18.89 3.65 -12.07
CA GLY A 148 -19.74 4.00 -13.20
C GLY A 148 -18.98 4.07 -14.52
N ILE A 149 -17.75 4.61 -14.51
CA ILE A 149 -16.89 4.68 -15.69
C ILE A 149 -16.54 3.27 -16.15
N LEU A 150 -16.05 2.41 -15.26
CA LEU A 150 -15.66 1.06 -15.62
C LEU A 150 -16.85 0.23 -16.09
N ALA A 151 -17.98 0.27 -15.38
CA ALA A 151 -19.19 -0.48 -15.74
C ALA A 151 -19.71 -0.10 -17.14
N SER A 152 -19.57 1.17 -17.56
CA SER A 152 -19.97 1.62 -18.90
C SER A 152 -19.15 0.99 -20.02
N LEU A 153 -17.96 0.48 -19.72
CA LEU A 153 -17.04 -0.14 -20.66
C LEU A 153 -17.09 -1.66 -20.68
N VAL A 154 -17.88 -2.29 -19.81
CA VAL A 154 -18.07 -3.76 -19.81
C VAL A 154 -19.31 -4.08 -20.65
N PRO A 155 -19.15 -4.63 -21.87
CA PRO A 155 -20.26 -4.85 -22.78
C PRO A 155 -21.18 -5.98 -22.35
N ASP A 156 -20.61 -7.07 -21.81
CA ASP A 156 -21.39 -8.21 -21.32
C ASP A 156 -22.09 -7.88 -20.00
N PRO A 157 -23.44 -8.04 -19.92
CA PRO A 157 -24.19 -7.71 -18.71
C PRO A 157 -23.79 -8.54 -17.48
N ALA A 158 -23.46 -9.82 -17.64
CA ALA A 158 -23.09 -10.67 -16.52
C ALA A 158 -21.70 -10.32 -15.98
N GLU A 159 -20.74 -10.00 -16.86
CA GLU A 159 -19.44 -9.49 -16.45
C GLU A 159 -19.57 -8.11 -15.78
N ARG A 160 -20.44 -7.24 -16.28
CA ARG A 160 -20.71 -5.91 -15.69
C ARG A 160 -21.27 -6.05 -14.27
N ASP A 161 -22.26 -6.93 -14.09
CA ASP A 161 -22.83 -7.22 -12.77
C ASP A 161 -21.75 -7.78 -11.83
N ALA A 162 -20.87 -8.66 -12.34
CA ALA A 162 -19.75 -9.18 -11.55
C ALA A 162 -18.74 -8.09 -11.15
N VAL A 163 -18.42 -7.15 -12.04
CA VAL A 163 -17.53 -6.01 -11.77
C VAL A 163 -18.13 -5.09 -10.72
N THR A 164 -19.41 -4.73 -10.80
CA THR A 164 -20.07 -3.86 -9.83
C THR A 164 -20.27 -4.54 -8.46
N ALA A 165 -20.48 -5.87 -8.45
CA ALA A 165 -20.64 -6.65 -7.24
C ALA A 165 -19.31 -7.03 -6.56
N VAL A 166 -18.16 -6.84 -7.22
CA VAL A 166 -16.87 -7.20 -6.65
C VAL A 166 -16.61 -6.41 -5.35
N ARG A 167 -16.26 -7.13 -4.28
CA ARG A 167 -16.04 -6.53 -2.96
C ARG A 167 -14.64 -5.92 -2.88
N TYR A 168 -14.47 -4.99 -1.96
CA TYR A 168 -13.15 -4.48 -1.63
C TYR A 168 -12.19 -5.61 -1.24
N TYR A 169 -10.98 -5.59 -1.76
CA TYR A 169 -9.99 -6.68 -1.72
C TYR A 169 -10.51 -7.99 -2.33
N ALA A 170 -11.11 -7.87 -3.52
CA ALA A 170 -11.46 -9.00 -4.38
C ALA A 170 -11.22 -8.66 -5.84
N SER A 171 -11.23 -9.67 -6.70
CA SER A 171 -11.08 -9.53 -8.14
C SER A 171 -12.06 -10.43 -8.89
N THR A 172 -12.36 -10.02 -10.12
CA THR A 172 -13.11 -10.79 -11.11
C THR A 172 -12.43 -10.66 -12.47
N ARG A 173 -12.90 -11.39 -13.47
CA ARG A 173 -12.47 -11.23 -14.86
C ARG A 173 -13.57 -10.55 -15.64
N ALA A 174 -13.19 -9.67 -16.57
CA ALA A 174 -14.12 -9.04 -17.50
C ALA A 174 -13.38 -8.63 -18.78
N THR A 175 -14.13 -8.44 -19.84
CA THR A 175 -13.67 -7.81 -21.08
C THR A 175 -14.04 -6.33 -21.08
N ILE A 176 -13.07 -5.47 -21.43
CA ILE A 176 -13.23 -4.02 -21.30
C ILE A 176 -13.12 -3.35 -22.66
N GLY A 177 -14.06 -2.44 -22.92
CA GLY A 177 -14.08 -1.59 -24.11
C GLY A 177 -14.49 -2.30 -25.40
N PRO A 178 -14.51 -1.54 -26.53
CA PRO A 178 -14.95 -2.05 -27.82
C PRO A 178 -14.03 -3.12 -28.41
N ASP A 179 -12.75 -3.10 -28.05
CA ASP A 179 -11.76 -4.09 -28.50
C ASP A 179 -11.77 -5.36 -27.64
N ALA A 180 -12.71 -5.47 -26.69
CA ALA A 180 -12.90 -6.61 -25.78
C ALA A 180 -11.61 -7.04 -25.06
N VAL A 181 -10.85 -6.07 -24.50
CA VAL A 181 -9.59 -6.31 -23.80
C VAL A 181 -9.82 -7.19 -22.56
N PRO A 182 -9.24 -8.38 -22.48
CA PRO A 182 -9.37 -9.22 -21.28
C PRO A 182 -8.64 -8.59 -20.10
N ALA A 183 -9.29 -8.47 -18.95
CA ALA A 183 -8.73 -7.90 -17.75
C ALA A 183 -9.05 -8.73 -16.50
N MET A 184 -8.11 -8.84 -15.59
CA MET A 184 -8.42 -9.09 -14.19
C MET A 184 -8.73 -7.74 -13.54
N VAL A 185 -9.97 -7.58 -13.09
CA VAL A 185 -10.49 -6.36 -12.46
C VAL A 185 -10.49 -6.56 -10.95
N ALA A 186 -9.68 -5.81 -10.23
CA ALA A 186 -9.58 -5.87 -8.78
C ALA A 186 -10.13 -4.58 -8.15
N ARG A 187 -10.98 -4.70 -7.11
CA ARG A 187 -11.44 -3.54 -6.33
C ARG A 187 -10.45 -3.27 -5.20
N THR A 188 -9.33 -2.71 -5.58
CA THR A 188 -8.19 -2.34 -4.75
C THR A 188 -7.70 -0.95 -5.14
N GLY A 189 -6.79 -0.38 -4.34
CA GLY A 189 -6.21 0.93 -4.64
C GLY A 189 -5.38 1.45 -3.48
N TYR A 190 -4.71 2.58 -3.73
CA TYR A 190 -3.76 3.20 -2.82
C TYR A 190 -4.09 4.68 -2.57
N THR A 191 -5.37 5.05 -2.70
CA THR A 191 -5.83 6.44 -2.66
C THR A 191 -6.72 6.76 -1.46
N GLY A 192 -7.27 5.72 -0.82
CA GLY A 192 -8.32 5.88 0.19
C GLY A 192 -9.72 6.07 -0.40
N GLU A 193 -9.84 6.20 -1.73
CA GLU A 193 -11.11 6.20 -2.45
C GLU A 193 -11.53 4.81 -2.87
N ASP A 194 -12.74 4.69 -3.40
CA ASP A 194 -13.16 3.52 -4.15
C ASP A 194 -12.47 3.51 -5.51
N GLY A 195 -12.28 2.32 -6.08
CA GLY A 195 -11.65 2.23 -7.38
C GLY A 195 -11.26 0.82 -7.75
N PHE A 196 -10.70 0.71 -8.96
CA PHE A 196 -10.35 -0.56 -9.57
C PHE A 196 -8.94 -0.51 -10.14
N GLU A 197 -8.28 -1.63 -10.04
CA GLU A 197 -6.99 -1.92 -10.64
C GLU A 197 -7.20 -2.99 -11.72
N LEU A 198 -6.75 -2.70 -12.94
CA LEU A 198 -6.95 -3.51 -14.15
C LEU A 198 -5.61 -4.09 -14.57
N PHE A 199 -5.48 -5.41 -14.43
CA PHE A 199 -4.33 -6.16 -14.92
C PHE A 199 -4.64 -6.67 -16.33
N VAL A 200 -3.87 -6.23 -17.31
CA VAL A 200 -4.05 -6.54 -18.73
C VAL A 200 -2.75 -6.91 -19.38
N ALA A 201 -2.77 -7.50 -20.58
CA ALA A 201 -1.56 -7.67 -21.36
C ALA A 201 -0.91 -6.32 -21.66
N ALA A 202 0.41 -6.22 -21.56
CA ALA A 202 1.14 -4.97 -21.73
C ALA A 202 0.87 -4.29 -23.09
N ASP A 203 0.67 -5.09 -24.15
CA ASP A 203 0.37 -4.60 -25.50
C ASP A 203 -1.03 -3.97 -25.61
N ASP A 204 -1.98 -4.38 -24.78
CA ASP A 204 -3.35 -3.85 -24.79
C ASP A 204 -3.49 -2.54 -23.99
N ALA A 205 -2.54 -2.25 -23.10
CA ALA A 205 -2.60 -1.13 -22.17
C ALA A 205 -2.77 0.25 -22.85
N PRO A 206 -2.06 0.58 -23.94
CA PRO A 206 -2.25 1.90 -24.60
C PRO A 206 -3.65 2.10 -25.18
N ALA A 207 -4.27 1.03 -25.72
CA ALA A 207 -5.63 1.10 -26.25
C ALA A 207 -6.63 1.26 -25.09
N LEU A 208 -6.50 0.45 -24.05
CA LEU A 208 -7.35 0.53 -22.85
C LEU A 208 -7.25 1.89 -22.17
N TRP A 209 -6.04 2.47 -22.03
CA TRP A 209 -5.82 3.80 -21.47
C TRP A 209 -6.64 4.88 -22.20
N ARG A 210 -6.58 4.89 -23.55
CA ARG A 210 -7.35 5.84 -24.36
C ARG A 210 -8.85 5.65 -24.21
N VAL A 211 -9.32 4.40 -24.20
CA VAL A 211 -10.74 4.06 -24.04
C VAL A 211 -11.27 4.53 -22.69
N LEU A 212 -10.51 4.29 -21.61
CA LEU A 212 -10.86 4.74 -20.26
C LEU A 212 -10.95 6.28 -20.18
N LEU A 213 -9.96 7.00 -20.71
CA LEU A 213 -9.98 8.46 -20.73
C LEU A 213 -11.18 9.00 -21.50
N ALA A 214 -11.47 8.43 -22.68
CA ALA A 214 -12.60 8.86 -23.49
C ALA A 214 -13.95 8.62 -22.80
N ALA A 215 -14.16 7.45 -22.23
CA ALA A 215 -15.39 7.10 -21.53
C ALA A 215 -15.58 7.91 -20.24
N GLY A 216 -14.50 8.15 -19.50
CA GLY A 216 -14.52 8.88 -18.24
C GLY A 216 -14.55 10.40 -18.38
N ALA A 217 -14.34 10.96 -19.57
CA ALA A 217 -14.23 12.40 -19.78
C ALA A 217 -15.43 13.19 -19.24
N SER A 218 -16.66 12.73 -19.55
CA SER A 218 -17.89 13.37 -19.08
C SER A 218 -18.13 13.22 -17.58
N ALA A 219 -17.53 12.21 -16.96
CA ALA A 219 -17.57 11.96 -15.51
C ALA A 219 -16.41 12.66 -14.76
N GLY A 220 -15.57 13.45 -15.46
CA GLY A 220 -14.47 14.17 -14.87
C GLY A 220 -13.23 13.35 -14.58
N LEU A 221 -13.05 12.21 -15.25
CA LEU A 221 -11.82 11.42 -15.16
C LEU A 221 -10.65 12.21 -15.76
N VAL A 222 -9.56 12.30 -15.01
CA VAL A 222 -8.31 12.89 -15.48
C VAL A 222 -7.15 11.92 -15.31
N PRO A 223 -6.11 11.99 -16.16
CA PRO A 223 -4.88 11.25 -15.88
C PRO A 223 -4.21 11.84 -14.63
N ALA A 224 -3.64 10.99 -13.80
CA ALA A 224 -3.05 11.38 -12.53
C ALA A 224 -1.67 10.71 -12.35
N GLY A 225 -0.70 11.49 -11.86
CA GLY A 225 0.69 11.08 -11.75
C GLY A 225 1.12 10.70 -10.32
N LEU A 226 2.43 10.39 -10.18
CA LEU A 226 3.02 9.93 -8.92
C LEU A 226 2.91 10.96 -7.80
N ALA A 227 2.99 12.27 -8.10
CA ALA A 227 2.89 13.31 -7.08
C ALA A 227 1.52 13.33 -6.41
N CYS A 228 0.45 13.22 -7.21
CA CYS A 228 -0.92 13.06 -6.74
C CYS A 228 -1.09 11.74 -5.96
N ARG A 229 -0.57 10.63 -6.47
CA ARG A 229 -0.60 9.34 -5.80
C ARG A 229 0.02 9.40 -4.40
N ASP A 230 1.16 10.09 -4.24
CA ASP A 230 1.83 10.22 -2.93
C ASP A 230 1.01 11.03 -1.93
N SER A 231 0.41 12.14 -2.33
CA SER A 231 -0.44 12.93 -1.43
C SER A 231 -1.73 12.20 -1.03
N LEU A 232 -2.33 11.43 -1.94
CA LEU A 232 -3.53 10.63 -1.68
C LEU A 232 -3.26 9.47 -0.70
N ARG A 233 -2.18 8.69 -0.93
CA ARG A 233 -1.83 7.59 -0.05
C ARG A 233 -1.48 8.08 1.36
N LEU A 234 -0.79 9.24 1.47
CA LEU A 234 -0.43 9.85 2.75
C LEU A 234 -1.69 10.25 3.53
N GLU A 235 -2.68 10.89 2.89
CA GLU A 235 -3.97 11.19 3.52
C GLU A 235 -4.69 9.92 3.98
N ALA A 236 -4.63 8.85 3.18
CA ALA A 236 -5.17 7.54 3.52
C ALA A 236 -4.36 6.79 4.60
N GLY A 237 -3.24 7.35 5.05
CA GLY A 237 -2.37 6.73 6.07
C GLY A 237 -1.74 5.42 5.60
N MET A 238 -1.57 5.24 4.28
CA MET A 238 -0.98 4.04 3.70
C MET A 238 0.54 4.18 3.66
N PRO A 239 1.30 3.20 4.20
CA PRO A 239 2.75 3.24 4.19
C PRO A 239 3.32 3.09 2.78
N LEU A 240 4.52 3.61 2.58
CA LEU A 240 5.32 3.45 1.37
C LEU A 240 6.65 2.78 1.75
N TYR A 241 7.00 1.68 1.05
CA TYR A 241 8.31 1.06 1.23
C TYR A 241 9.43 2.05 0.86
N GLY A 242 10.46 2.09 1.70
CA GLY A 242 11.55 3.07 1.61
C GLY A 242 11.32 4.35 2.43
N ASN A 243 10.09 4.57 2.91
CA ASN A 243 9.73 5.66 3.80
C ASN A 243 9.28 5.13 5.18
N GLU A 244 8.13 4.47 5.23
CA GLU A 244 7.54 3.90 6.45
C GLU A 244 7.96 2.46 6.71
N LEU A 245 8.32 1.72 5.67
CA LEU A 245 8.71 0.32 5.73
C LEU A 245 10.09 0.13 5.11
N ASP A 246 10.93 -0.59 5.80
CA ASP A 246 12.26 -1.00 5.35
C ASP A 246 12.75 -2.24 6.14
N ARG A 247 14.00 -2.65 5.89
CA ARG A 247 14.62 -3.79 6.58
C ARG A 247 14.88 -3.58 8.06
N THR A 248 14.79 -2.34 8.56
CA THR A 248 15.01 -2.00 9.97
C THR A 248 13.71 -1.86 10.75
N THR A 249 12.56 -1.95 10.06
CA THR A 249 11.23 -1.85 10.64
C THR A 249 10.50 -3.19 10.56
N THR A 250 9.77 -3.52 11.62
CA THR A 250 8.89 -4.70 11.63
C THR A 250 7.44 -4.30 11.33
N PRO A 251 6.56 -5.23 10.93
CA PRO A 251 5.14 -4.94 10.78
C PRO A 251 4.49 -4.36 12.05
N TYR A 252 5.01 -4.70 13.22
CA TYR A 252 4.50 -4.19 14.50
C TYR A 252 4.88 -2.73 14.72
N ASP A 253 6.11 -2.34 14.36
CA ASP A 253 6.57 -0.94 14.46
C ASP A 253 5.71 -0.01 13.60
N ALA A 254 5.28 -0.51 12.43
CA ALA A 254 4.43 0.21 11.49
C ALA A 254 2.92 0.16 11.84
N GLY A 255 2.54 -0.42 12.99
CA GLY A 255 1.12 -0.58 13.37
C GLY A 255 0.35 -1.61 12.54
N LEU A 256 1.07 -2.45 11.78
CA LEU A 256 0.53 -3.47 10.86
C LEU A 256 0.60 -4.89 11.43
N GLY A 257 0.78 -5.04 12.73
CA GLY A 257 0.92 -6.34 13.39
C GLY A 257 -0.24 -7.31 13.11
N ARG A 258 -1.45 -6.81 12.79
CA ARG A 258 -2.60 -7.64 12.40
C ARG A 258 -2.42 -8.41 11.09
N VAL A 259 -1.51 -7.97 10.23
CA VAL A 259 -1.16 -8.65 8.97
C VAL A 259 -0.38 -9.94 9.25
N VAL A 260 0.39 -9.97 10.34
CA VAL A 260 1.19 -11.12 10.77
C VAL A 260 0.28 -12.19 11.37
N LYS A 261 0.23 -13.36 10.72
CA LYS A 261 -0.61 -14.49 11.15
C LYS A 261 0.23 -15.52 11.92
N LEU A 262 0.45 -15.23 13.21
CA LEU A 262 1.13 -16.16 14.13
C LEU A 262 0.28 -17.40 14.47
N ASP A 263 -1.02 -17.32 14.22
CA ASP A 263 -2.02 -18.37 14.48
C ASP A 263 -2.17 -19.37 13.33
N LYS A 264 -1.43 -19.21 12.23
CA LYS A 264 -1.47 -20.18 11.13
C LYS A 264 -0.83 -21.51 11.54
N VAL A 265 -1.50 -22.60 11.17
CA VAL A 265 -1.12 -23.97 11.51
C VAL A 265 -1.01 -24.82 10.25
N ASP A 266 -0.21 -25.88 10.33
CA ASP A 266 -0.13 -26.91 9.29
C ASP A 266 -1.32 -27.90 9.37
N ALA A 267 -1.33 -28.90 8.50
CA ALA A 267 -2.37 -29.92 8.46
C ALA A 267 -2.48 -30.79 9.73
N SER A 268 -1.45 -30.81 10.57
CA SER A 268 -1.45 -31.50 11.87
C SER A 268 -1.96 -30.63 13.02
N GLY A 269 -2.18 -29.33 12.78
CA GLY A 269 -2.53 -28.34 13.80
C GLY A 269 -1.31 -27.75 14.51
N ALA A 270 -0.09 -28.08 14.07
CA ALA A 270 1.13 -27.49 14.62
C ALA A 270 1.36 -26.08 14.03
N PRO A 271 1.99 -25.15 14.78
CA PRO A 271 2.31 -23.83 14.29
C PRO A 271 3.12 -23.88 12.99
N LEU A 272 2.61 -23.28 11.91
CA LEU A 272 3.27 -23.29 10.62
C LEU A 272 4.52 -22.37 10.66
N PRO A 273 5.72 -22.87 10.35
CA PRO A 273 6.91 -22.04 10.28
C PRO A 273 6.83 -21.09 9.06
N PHE A 274 7.32 -19.87 9.22
CA PHE A 274 7.57 -18.93 8.15
C PHE A 274 8.78 -18.06 8.47
N VAL A 275 9.40 -17.46 7.44
CA VAL A 275 10.60 -16.65 7.62
C VAL A 275 10.29 -15.43 8.50
N GLY A 276 11.11 -15.20 9.54
CA GLY A 276 10.93 -14.11 10.51
C GLY A 276 9.99 -14.44 11.67
N ARG A 277 9.31 -15.61 11.69
CA ARG A 277 8.31 -15.96 12.71
C ARG A 277 8.83 -15.76 14.14
N SER A 278 10.00 -16.30 14.47
CA SER A 278 10.55 -16.23 15.83
C SER A 278 10.80 -14.80 16.31
N ALA A 279 11.32 -13.94 15.43
CA ALA A 279 11.54 -12.54 15.73
C ALA A 279 10.21 -11.79 15.92
N LEU A 280 9.25 -12.03 15.04
CA LEU A 280 7.91 -11.41 15.08
C LEU A 280 7.09 -11.88 16.30
N GLU A 281 7.24 -13.14 16.76
CA GLU A 281 6.63 -13.62 18.02
C GLU A 281 7.18 -12.88 19.23
N LYS A 282 8.50 -12.70 19.30
CA LYS A 282 9.14 -11.92 20.36
C LYS A 282 8.64 -10.47 20.36
N ARG A 283 8.52 -9.89 19.17
CA ARG A 283 8.04 -8.52 19.00
C ARG A 283 6.58 -8.37 19.44
N ALA A 284 5.70 -9.30 19.03
CA ALA A 284 4.30 -9.34 19.45
C ALA A 284 4.14 -9.49 20.97
N ALA A 285 4.98 -10.32 21.59
CA ALA A 285 4.98 -10.51 23.05
C ALA A 285 5.41 -9.23 23.78
N SER A 286 6.38 -8.49 23.26
CA SER A 286 6.83 -7.20 23.80
C SER A 286 5.70 -6.15 23.73
N GLU A 287 4.99 -6.06 22.61
CA GLU A 287 3.82 -5.15 22.49
C GLU A 287 2.72 -5.47 23.50
N LYS A 288 2.37 -6.76 23.63
CA LYS A 288 1.33 -7.18 24.61
C LYS A 288 1.74 -6.82 26.04
N ARG A 289 3.03 -6.97 26.39
CA ARG A 289 3.56 -6.61 27.70
C ARG A 289 3.47 -5.10 27.94
N ALA A 290 3.92 -4.28 26.97
CA ALA A 290 3.85 -2.83 27.04
C ALA A 290 2.41 -2.33 27.18
N ALA A 291 1.44 -2.94 26.45
CA ALA A 291 0.02 -2.61 26.57
C ALA A 291 -0.56 -2.96 27.96
N SER A 292 -0.16 -4.10 28.53
CA SER A 292 -0.58 -4.52 29.88
C SER A 292 -0.02 -3.60 30.96
N GLU A 293 1.23 -3.17 30.84
CA GLU A 293 1.89 -2.27 31.77
C GLU A 293 1.29 -0.85 31.73
N LYS A 294 0.91 -0.36 30.53
CA LYS A 294 0.17 0.91 30.39
C LYS A 294 -1.19 0.85 31.13
N GLY A 295 -1.91 -0.25 31.04
CA GLY A 295 -3.15 -0.47 31.77
C GLY A 295 -2.97 -0.48 33.31
N ALA A 296 -1.84 -0.96 33.80
CA ALA A 296 -1.49 -1.02 35.21
C ALA A 296 -0.83 0.27 35.75
N ALA A 297 -0.11 1.01 34.90
CA ALA A 297 0.63 2.21 35.29
C ALA A 297 -0.26 3.49 35.39
N SER A 298 -1.52 3.39 35.01
CA SER A 298 -2.54 4.43 35.32
C SER A 298 -2.68 4.69 36.82
N GLU A 299 -2.13 3.80 37.67
CA GLU A 299 -2.21 3.91 39.14
C GLU A 299 -0.89 4.17 39.85
N LYS A 300 0.27 4.12 39.21
CA LYS A 300 1.58 4.36 39.88
C LYS A 300 2.60 4.95 38.91
N GLY A 301 3.17 6.08 39.32
CA GLY A 301 4.15 6.90 38.60
C GLY A 301 5.24 6.16 37.82
N ALA A 302 5.65 6.81 36.75
CA ALA A 302 6.51 6.38 35.66
C ALA A 302 7.72 5.56 36.05
N ALA A 303 7.78 4.30 35.58
CA ALA A 303 9.00 3.54 35.44
C ALA A 303 9.48 3.73 33.98
N ARG A 304 10.76 4.05 33.83
CA ARG A 304 11.45 4.29 32.56
C ARG A 304 11.43 3.03 31.72
N ALA A 305 10.79 3.10 30.54
CA ALA A 305 10.72 2.00 29.58
C ALA A 305 12.13 1.64 29.05
N GLU A 306 12.33 0.36 28.76
CA GLU A 306 13.49 -0.22 28.04
C GLU A 306 13.78 0.56 26.74
N PRO A 307 15.00 0.50 26.17
CA PRO A 307 15.42 1.42 25.12
C PRO A 307 14.53 1.38 23.87
N SER A 308 14.03 2.52 23.56
CA SER A 308 13.39 3.05 22.34
C SER A 308 12.71 2.04 21.41
N HIS A 309 11.56 1.56 21.81
CA HIS A 309 10.57 1.05 20.88
C HIS A 309 9.91 2.23 20.17
N ARG A 310 10.02 2.30 18.86
CA ARG A 310 9.41 3.33 18.03
C ARG A 310 8.12 2.82 17.39
N LEU A 311 7.14 3.69 17.26
CA LEU A 311 5.87 3.40 16.59
C LEU A 311 5.60 4.44 15.51
N LEU A 312 5.06 3.97 14.40
CA LEU A 312 4.57 4.83 13.34
C LEU A 312 3.29 5.52 13.77
N VAL A 313 3.27 6.85 13.68
CA VAL A 313 2.11 7.68 14.03
C VAL A 313 1.78 8.67 12.93
N GLY A 314 0.53 9.14 12.92
CA GLY A 314 0.13 10.33 12.16
C GLY A 314 0.44 11.60 12.95
N LEU A 315 0.93 12.63 12.27
CA LEU A 315 1.16 13.96 12.80
C LEU A 315 0.31 14.98 12.03
N GLN A 316 -0.56 15.69 12.74
CA GLN A 316 -1.27 16.86 12.22
C GLN A 316 -0.44 18.11 12.49
N GLY A 317 -0.10 18.86 11.44
CA GLY A 317 0.55 20.17 11.58
C GLY A 317 -0.41 21.22 12.13
N LEU A 318 0.04 21.96 13.14
CA LEU A 318 -0.73 23.07 13.74
C LEU A 318 -0.32 24.43 13.15
N SER A 319 0.62 24.43 12.22
CA SER A 319 1.08 25.59 11.45
C SER A 319 0.86 25.34 9.95
N ARG A 320 1.29 26.28 9.08
CA ARG A 320 1.18 26.12 7.62
C ARG A 320 2.36 25.39 6.99
N ARG A 321 3.44 25.12 7.74
CA ARG A 321 4.65 24.50 7.19
C ARG A 321 4.57 22.99 7.25
N ALA A 322 4.72 22.36 6.09
CA ALA A 322 4.76 20.91 6.00
C ALA A 322 6.13 20.36 6.36
N ALA A 323 6.15 19.30 7.15
CA ALA A 323 7.31 18.46 7.37
C ALA A 323 7.69 17.69 6.08
N ARG A 324 8.92 17.18 6.03
CA ARG A 324 9.44 16.34 4.95
C ARG A 324 10.17 15.13 5.53
N HIS A 325 10.36 14.13 4.70
CA HIS A 325 11.16 12.96 5.07
C HIS A 325 12.49 13.34 5.71
N GLY A 326 12.85 12.66 6.80
CA GLY A 326 14.10 12.84 7.53
C GLY A 326 14.10 14.00 8.55
N TYR A 327 13.02 14.81 8.64
CA TYR A 327 12.98 15.90 9.63
C TYR A 327 12.83 15.33 11.05
N PRO A 328 13.63 15.87 12.04
CA PRO A 328 13.53 15.44 13.43
C PRO A 328 12.18 15.79 14.05
N VAL A 329 11.62 14.84 14.83
CA VAL A 329 10.50 15.10 15.73
C VAL A 329 11.07 15.37 17.12
N LEU A 330 10.62 16.45 17.75
CA LEU A 330 11.14 16.97 19.02
C LEU A 330 10.06 16.92 20.10
N ASP A 331 10.46 16.65 21.33
CA ASP A 331 9.61 16.82 22.50
C ASP A 331 9.59 18.28 23.00
N ALA A 332 8.87 18.54 24.10
CA ALA A 332 8.77 19.86 24.71
C ALA A 332 10.12 20.43 25.25
N SER A 333 11.11 19.57 25.47
CA SER A 333 12.47 19.98 25.89
C SER A 333 13.39 20.33 24.72
N GLY A 334 12.93 20.05 23.47
CA GLY A 334 13.71 20.16 22.25
C GLY A 334 14.59 18.93 21.96
N ALA A 335 14.45 17.85 22.71
CA ALA A 335 15.16 16.60 22.44
C ALA A 335 14.51 15.86 21.26
N GLN A 336 15.34 15.26 20.40
CA GLN A 336 14.83 14.43 19.30
C GLN A 336 14.25 13.12 19.83
N VAL A 337 12.98 12.89 19.55
CA VAL A 337 12.19 11.70 19.95
C VAL A 337 11.65 10.92 18.78
N GLY A 338 11.97 11.33 17.56
CA GLY A 338 11.48 10.66 16.37
C GLY A 338 12.01 11.24 15.07
N THR A 339 11.51 10.69 13.97
CA THR A 339 11.86 11.14 12.61
C THR A 339 10.66 11.03 11.69
N VAL A 340 10.41 12.07 10.90
CA VAL A 340 9.37 12.09 9.86
C VAL A 340 9.75 11.14 8.73
N THR A 341 8.83 10.28 8.33
CA THR A 341 9.00 9.34 7.20
C THR A 341 8.37 9.88 5.92
N SER A 342 7.19 10.49 6.02
CA SER A 342 6.51 11.15 4.91
C SER A 342 5.80 12.41 5.40
N GLY A 343 5.71 13.45 4.58
CA GLY A 343 5.00 14.66 4.98
C GLY A 343 4.71 15.60 3.81
N ALA A 344 3.51 16.15 3.80
CA ALA A 344 3.02 17.06 2.76
C ALA A 344 1.93 18.00 3.31
N PRO A 345 1.64 19.12 2.63
CA PRO A 345 0.34 19.76 2.76
C PRO A 345 -0.74 18.80 2.29
N SER A 346 -1.83 18.66 3.04
CA SER A 346 -2.98 17.87 2.59
C SER A 346 -3.94 18.76 1.78
N PRO A 347 -4.16 18.45 0.50
CA PRO A 347 -5.12 19.20 -0.29
C PRO A 347 -6.57 19.06 0.19
N THR A 348 -6.93 17.87 0.69
CA THR A 348 -8.29 17.58 1.18
C THR A 348 -8.54 18.23 2.53
N LEU A 349 -7.58 18.15 3.47
CA LEU A 349 -7.78 18.57 4.86
C LEU A 349 -7.42 20.05 5.10
N GLY A 350 -6.64 20.68 4.20
CA GLY A 350 -6.26 22.08 4.28
C GLY A 350 -5.19 22.41 5.32
N TYR A 351 -4.55 21.41 5.91
CA TYR A 351 -3.42 21.56 6.83
C TYR A 351 -2.32 20.53 6.53
N PRO A 352 -1.08 20.76 6.99
CA PRO A 352 0.00 19.79 6.80
C PRO A 352 -0.23 18.51 7.60
N ILE A 353 0.12 17.39 7.00
CA ILE A 353 0.14 16.06 7.63
C ILE A 353 1.49 15.40 7.44
N ALA A 354 1.86 14.51 8.35
CA ALA A 354 3.05 13.70 8.22
C ALA A 354 2.86 12.34 8.91
N MET A 355 3.56 11.32 8.43
CA MET A 355 3.82 10.11 9.19
C MET A 355 5.23 10.19 9.77
N ALA A 356 5.41 9.63 10.96
CA ALA A 356 6.70 9.64 11.65
C ALA A 356 6.83 8.44 12.58
N TYR A 357 8.05 7.93 12.73
CA TYR A 357 8.38 7.08 13.86
C TYR A 357 8.73 7.92 15.06
N VAL A 358 8.05 7.69 16.17
CA VAL A 358 8.31 8.35 17.47
C VAL A 358 8.48 7.31 18.57
N ASP A 359 9.11 7.70 19.67
CA ASP A 359 9.21 6.86 20.84
C ASP A 359 7.80 6.44 21.31
N ALA A 360 7.61 5.15 21.62
CA ALA A 360 6.29 4.58 21.92
C ALA A 360 5.57 5.26 23.11
N ALA A 361 6.32 5.87 24.01
CA ALA A 361 5.76 6.63 25.14
C ALA A 361 5.05 7.92 24.69
N LEU A 362 5.37 8.42 23.49
CA LEU A 362 4.83 9.66 22.91
C LEU A 362 3.87 9.41 21.74
N ALA A 363 3.56 8.15 21.45
CA ALA A 363 2.73 7.76 20.30
C ALA A 363 1.22 7.90 20.53
N GLU A 364 0.78 8.34 21.72
CA GLU A 364 -0.63 8.45 22.06
C GLU A 364 -1.30 9.61 21.30
N PRO A 365 -2.46 9.41 20.65
CA PRO A 365 -3.18 10.48 20.00
C PRO A 365 -3.50 11.63 20.97
N GLY A 366 -3.26 12.87 20.51
CA GLY A 366 -3.39 14.08 21.32
C GLY A 366 -2.05 14.58 21.89
N THR A 367 -0.98 13.78 21.87
CA THR A 367 0.35 14.20 22.30
C THR A 367 0.83 15.38 21.43
N GLU A 368 1.28 16.45 22.05
CA GLU A 368 1.85 17.61 21.38
C GLU A 368 3.36 17.47 21.28
N LEU A 369 3.88 17.61 20.06
CA LEU A 369 5.27 17.51 19.69
C LEU A 369 5.62 18.69 18.76
N ALA A 370 6.87 18.75 18.32
CA ALA A 370 7.27 19.67 17.27
C ALA A 370 8.07 18.91 16.19
N VAL A 371 8.06 19.42 14.96
CA VAL A 371 8.96 18.96 13.91
C VAL A 371 9.97 20.08 13.61
N ASP A 372 11.26 19.76 13.58
CA ASP A 372 12.27 20.72 13.18
C ASP A 372 12.22 20.95 11.67
N VAL A 373 11.58 22.02 11.24
CA VAL A 373 11.50 22.43 9.85
C VAL A 373 12.57 23.50 9.59
N ARG A 374 13.76 23.09 9.16
CA ARG A 374 14.89 23.98 8.86
C ARG A 374 15.26 24.86 10.05
N ALA A 375 15.58 24.26 11.18
CA ALA A 375 15.94 24.89 12.45
C ALA A 375 14.80 25.74 13.06
N ARG A 376 13.55 25.42 12.75
CA ARG A 376 12.36 26.02 13.37
C ARG A 376 11.44 24.91 13.85
N PRO A 377 11.18 24.80 15.15
CA PRO A 377 10.23 23.85 15.68
C PRO A 377 8.80 24.27 15.29
N GLU A 378 8.17 23.50 14.43
CA GLU A 378 6.78 23.69 14.00
C GLU A 378 5.88 22.74 14.82
N PRO A 379 4.87 23.27 15.51
CA PRO A 379 4.04 22.45 16.37
C PRO A 379 3.21 21.44 15.60
N VAL A 380 3.13 20.22 16.13
CA VAL A 380 2.35 19.11 15.58
C VAL A 380 1.61 18.39 16.70
N ARG A 381 0.55 17.65 16.35
CA ARG A 381 -0.17 16.79 17.26
C ARG A 381 -0.22 15.38 16.71
N VAL A 382 0.03 14.39 17.55
CA VAL A 382 -0.16 12.97 17.21
C VAL A 382 -1.65 12.71 16.98
N VAL A 383 -1.97 12.04 15.88
CA VAL A 383 -3.34 11.66 15.50
C VAL A 383 -3.39 10.21 15.05
N SER A 384 -4.58 9.61 15.14
CA SER A 384 -4.82 8.28 14.60
C SER A 384 -4.81 8.28 13.07
N LEU A 385 -4.26 7.24 12.47
CA LEU A 385 -4.36 6.99 11.03
C LEU A 385 -5.65 6.21 10.71
N PRO A 386 -6.23 6.40 9.52
CA PRO A 386 -5.85 7.34 8.48
C PRO A 386 -6.26 8.79 8.79
N PHE A 387 -5.62 9.78 8.14
CA PHE A 387 -5.99 11.18 8.25
C PHE A 387 -7.32 11.48 7.56
N TYR A 388 -7.55 10.87 6.41
CA TYR A 388 -8.75 10.98 5.59
C TYR A 388 -9.46 9.63 5.51
N ARG A 389 -10.79 9.67 5.59
CA ARG A 389 -11.67 8.53 5.29
C ARG A 389 -12.75 9.01 4.34
N ARG A 390 -13.00 8.26 3.28
CA ARG A 390 -14.18 8.51 2.43
C ARG A 390 -15.46 8.35 3.23
N SER A 391 -16.42 9.20 2.96
CA SER A 391 -17.78 9.17 3.54
C SER A 391 -18.61 8.00 3.01
#